data_8c031fff262017e3c37eb38899c1a97c
#
_entry.id   8c031fff262017e3c37eb38899c1a97c
#
_cell.length_a   1.000
_cell.length_b   1.000
_cell.length_c   1.000
_cell.angle_alpha   90.00
_cell.angle_beta   90.00
_cell.angle_gamma   90.00
#
_symmetry.space_group_name_H-M   'P 1'
#
loop_
_entity.id
_entity.type
_entity.pdbx_description
1 polymer ?
#
loop_
_entity_poly.entity_id
_entity_poly.type
_entity_poly.pdbx_seq_one_letter_code
_entity_poly.pdbx_strand_id
1 'polypeptide(L)'
;MQWEEKMCIVAGDNRAWKDSDGHKTAIELWCRSKAGHSTLLIVNGLRPFVEISDCRSREKTADSPLSLDLVSGMHEVEDLEELGEKLSQDGVQRVHYRIYLRDTRVVRSVRKRLSESGWTVTSADILFVQRLMLDLDLGPHIEARGEVLWAGERAPKEVKNKLTTDSVIAKERILEV
;
A
#
# COMPACT_ATOMS: atom_id res chain seq x y z
N MET A 1 12.33 -15.92 -17.16
CA MET A 1 13.77 -15.56 -17.14
C MET A 1 13.99 -14.69 -15.92
N GLN A 2 14.80 -15.11 -14.98
CA GLN A 2 15.16 -14.26 -13.84
C GLN A 2 16.01 -13.10 -14.31
N TRP A 3 15.78 -11.94 -13.76
CA TRP A 3 16.38 -10.68 -14.14
C TRP A 3 16.79 -9.90 -12.89
N GLU A 4 17.92 -9.21 -12.96
CA GLU A 4 18.45 -8.36 -11.90
C GLU A 4 19.11 -7.14 -12.53
N GLU A 5 18.80 -5.95 -12.05
CA GLU A 5 19.39 -4.71 -12.58
C GLU A 5 19.35 -3.57 -11.55
N LYS A 6 20.38 -2.73 -11.59
CA LYS A 6 20.45 -1.46 -10.84
C LYS A 6 19.83 -0.35 -11.67
N MET A 7 18.90 0.39 -11.07
CA MET A 7 18.15 1.41 -11.78
C MET A 7 17.74 2.58 -10.88
N CYS A 8 17.30 3.66 -11.52
CA CYS A 8 16.74 4.82 -10.86
C CYS A 8 15.23 4.83 -11.06
N ILE A 9 14.46 5.05 -9.99
CA ILE A 9 13.03 5.29 -10.04
C ILE A 9 12.80 6.69 -10.60
N VAL A 10 12.04 6.78 -11.69
CA VAL A 10 11.67 8.04 -12.35
C VAL A 10 10.28 8.50 -11.93
N ALA A 11 9.36 7.55 -11.82
CA ALA A 11 7.98 7.80 -11.41
C ALA A 11 7.39 6.55 -10.78
N GLY A 12 6.29 6.72 -10.06
CA GLY A 12 5.54 5.62 -9.49
C GLY A 12 4.05 5.94 -9.39
N ASP A 13 3.24 4.90 -9.51
CA ASP A 13 1.79 4.96 -9.35
C ASP A 13 1.30 3.64 -8.73
N ASN A 14 0.04 3.59 -8.36
CA ASN A 14 -0.59 2.37 -7.88
C ASN A 14 -1.77 1.98 -8.77
N ARG A 15 -1.95 0.68 -8.92
CA ARG A 15 -3.07 0.08 -9.61
C ARG A 15 -3.86 -0.80 -8.66
N ALA A 16 -5.19 -0.68 -8.71
CA ALA A 16 -6.09 -1.56 -8.01
C ALA A 16 -7.04 -2.25 -9.01
N TRP A 17 -7.22 -3.55 -8.84
CA TRP A 17 -8.16 -4.35 -9.64
C TRP A 17 -8.87 -5.39 -8.77
N LYS A 18 -9.80 -6.11 -9.38
CA LYS A 18 -10.49 -7.23 -8.76
C LYS A 18 -10.38 -8.46 -9.66
N ASP A 19 -10.01 -9.57 -9.07
CA ASP A 19 -9.99 -10.89 -9.72
C ASP A 19 -10.85 -11.91 -8.96
N SER A 20 -10.72 -13.19 -9.31
CA SER A 20 -11.43 -14.30 -8.65
C SER A 20 -11.09 -14.40 -7.14
N ASP A 21 -9.89 -13.99 -6.76
CA ASP A 21 -9.38 -14.09 -5.39
C ASP A 21 -9.66 -12.83 -4.55
N GLY A 22 -10.30 -11.81 -5.15
CA GLY A 22 -10.69 -10.59 -4.47
C GLY A 22 -10.03 -9.32 -5.01
N HIS A 23 -9.92 -8.31 -4.14
CA HIS A 23 -9.28 -7.04 -4.47
C HIS A 23 -7.76 -7.16 -4.36
N LYS A 24 -7.07 -6.60 -5.33
CA LYS A 24 -5.60 -6.59 -5.41
C LYS A 24 -5.10 -5.17 -5.65
N THR A 25 -3.92 -4.91 -5.14
CA THR A 25 -3.20 -3.66 -5.39
C THR A 25 -1.76 -3.96 -5.76
N ALA A 26 -1.26 -3.27 -6.75
CA ALA A 26 0.15 -3.29 -7.12
C ALA A 26 0.70 -1.87 -7.21
N ILE A 27 1.99 -1.74 -7.02
CA ILE A 27 2.72 -0.50 -7.30
C ILE A 27 3.45 -0.67 -8.63
N GLU A 28 3.33 0.33 -9.48
CA GLU A 28 4.03 0.46 -10.74
C GLU A 28 5.14 1.49 -10.60
N LEU A 29 6.40 1.06 -10.79
CA LEU A 29 7.55 1.94 -10.76
C LEU A 29 8.16 2.02 -12.15
N TRP A 30 8.17 3.20 -12.74
CA TRP A 30 8.89 3.48 -13.98
C TRP A 30 10.34 3.78 -13.64
N CYS A 31 11.21 2.93 -14.10
CA CYS A 31 12.64 2.97 -13.78
C CYS A 31 13.49 3.13 -15.03
N ARG A 32 14.68 3.66 -14.84
CA ARG A 32 15.70 3.75 -15.89
C ARG A 32 17.01 3.17 -15.40
N SER A 33 17.57 2.24 -16.18
CA SER A 33 18.85 1.64 -15.88
C SER A 33 20.02 2.55 -16.29
N LYS A 34 21.21 2.24 -15.77
CA LYS A 34 22.44 2.94 -16.12
C LYS A 34 22.81 2.79 -17.62
N ALA A 35 22.37 1.69 -18.23
CA ALA A 35 22.51 1.44 -19.67
C ALA A 35 21.50 2.21 -20.52
N GLY A 36 20.57 2.96 -19.89
CA GLY A 36 19.56 3.74 -20.58
C GLY A 36 18.25 2.98 -20.90
N HIS A 37 18.10 1.74 -20.46
CA HIS A 37 16.88 0.98 -20.63
C HIS A 37 15.77 1.52 -19.74
N SER A 38 14.56 1.59 -20.27
CA SER A 38 13.36 1.90 -19.50
C SER A 38 12.68 0.60 -19.07
N THR A 39 12.37 0.51 -17.79
CA THR A 39 11.77 -0.67 -17.18
C THR A 39 10.56 -0.27 -16.36
N LEU A 40 9.45 -1.00 -16.52
CA LEU A 40 8.31 -0.92 -15.62
C LEU A 40 8.41 -2.09 -14.64
N LEU A 41 8.61 -1.76 -13.37
CA LEU A 41 8.51 -2.73 -12.28
C LEU A 41 7.08 -2.75 -11.76
N ILE A 42 6.57 -3.94 -11.50
CA ILE A 42 5.27 -4.14 -10.88
C ILE A 42 5.50 -4.88 -9.57
N VAL A 43 5.21 -4.21 -8.47
CA VAL A 43 5.39 -4.74 -7.11
C VAL A 43 4.03 -5.15 -6.57
N ASN A 44 3.86 -6.44 -6.33
CA ASN A 44 2.65 -7.05 -5.81
C ASN A 44 2.80 -7.44 -4.34
N GLY A 45 1.67 -7.83 -3.73
CA GLY A 45 1.64 -8.37 -2.38
C GLY A 45 1.60 -7.33 -1.28
N LEU A 46 1.57 -6.06 -1.63
CA LEU A 46 1.44 -4.96 -0.69
C LEU A 46 -0.05 -4.70 -0.39
N ARG A 47 -0.37 -4.56 0.88
CA ARG A 47 -1.72 -4.20 1.32
C ARG A 47 -1.78 -2.73 1.69
N PRO A 48 -2.69 -1.93 1.12
CA PRO A 48 -2.90 -0.57 1.60
C PRO A 48 -3.41 -0.59 3.03
N PHE A 49 -2.95 0.35 3.84
CA PHE A 49 -3.40 0.46 5.22
C PHE A 49 -3.52 1.92 5.67
N VAL A 50 -4.25 2.13 6.74
CA VAL A 50 -4.29 3.35 7.54
C VAL A 50 -4.00 3.02 8.99
N GLU A 51 -3.44 3.96 9.73
CA GLU A 51 -3.29 3.81 11.17
C GLU A 51 -4.32 4.66 11.88
N ILE A 52 -4.88 4.14 12.96
CA ILE A 52 -5.85 4.82 13.79
C ILE A 52 -5.44 4.80 15.26
N SER A 53 -5.89 5.82 15.98
CA SER A 53 -5.83 5.85 17.44
C SER A 53 -7.08 6.52 17.99
N ASP A 54 -7.46 6.19 19.21
CA ASP A 54 -8.55 6.87 19.90
C ASP A 54 -8.10 8.28 20.29
N CYS A 55 -8.75 9.32 19.79
CA CYS A 55 -8.42 10.71 20.08
C CYS A 55 -9.02 11.22 21.39
N ARG A 56 -9.89 10.44 22.04
CA ARG A 56 -10.52 10.87 23.29
C ARG A 56 -9.50 10.88 24.42
N SER A 57 -9.44 11.99 25.11
CA SER A 57 -8.58 12.14 26.27
C SER A 57 -8.92 11.12 27.36
N ARG A 58 -7.95 10.81 28.22
CA ARG A 58 -8.15 9.97 29.42
C ARG A 58 -9.15 10.55 30.45
N GLU A 59 -9.76 11.68 30.18
CA GLU A 59 -10.84 12.19 30.99
C GLU A 59 -12.04 11.23 30.89
N LYS A 60 -12.26 10.55 31.97
CA LYS A 60 -13.17 9.42 32.22
C LYS A 60 -14.68 9.71 32.01
N THR A 61 -15.05 10.62 31.16
CA THR A 61 -16.45 10.99 30.90
C THR A 61 -16.99 10.55 29.55
N ALA A 62 -16.21 9.84 28.73
CA ALA A 62 -16.74 9.30 27.50
C ALA A 62 -17.40 7.93 27.78
N ASP A 63 -18.70 7.90 27.71
CA ASP A 63 -19.51 6.68 27.71
C ASP A 63 -19.09 5.78 26.54
N SER A 64 -18.43 4.70 26.83
CA SER A 64 -17.95 3.63 25.96
C SER A 64 -16.64 3.92 25.19
N PRO A 65 -15.67 2.98 25.22
CA PRO A 65 -14.53 3.01 24.31
C PRO A 65 -14.99 2.94 22.85
N LEU A 66 -14.25 3.56 21.93
CA LEU A 66 -14.52 3.41 20.51
C LEU A 66 -14.48 1.92 20.16
N SER A 67 -15.55 1.44 19.56
CA SER A 67 -15.68 0.01 19.25
C SER A 67 -14.85 -0.33 18.03
N LEU A 68 -13.88 -1.23 18.21
CA LEU A 68 -13.17 -1.86 17.10
C LEU A 68 -14.08 -2.76 16.27
N ASP A 69 -15.22 -3.21 16.82
CA ASP A 69 -16.22 -3.99 16.07
C ASP A 69 -16.79 -3.20 14.90
N LEU A 70 -16.93 -1.87 15.05
CA LEU A 70 -17.36 -1.00 13.96
C LEU A 70 -16.32 -1.02 12.83
N VAL A 71 -15.04 -1.02 13.17
CA VAL A 71 -13.93 -1.03 12.21
C VAL A 71 -13.86 -2.40 11.50
N SER A 72 -13.89 -3.47 12.28
CA SER A 72 -13.87 -4.85 11.76
C SER A 72 -15.10 -5.19 10.92
N GLY A 73 -16.24 -4.54 11.19
CA GLY A 73 -17.47 -4.70 10.41
C GLY A 73 -17.50 -3.94 9.07
N MET A 74 -16.50 -3.13 8.78
CA MET A 74 -16.41 -2.44 7.48
C MET A 74 -16.00 -3.43 6.39
N HIS A 75 -16.79 -3.55 5.33
CA HIS A 75 -16.51 -4.48 4.23
C HIS A 75 -15.22 -4.14 3.45
N GLU A 76 -14.73 -2.92 3.57
CA GLU A 76 -13.48 -2.45 2.98
C GLU A 76 -12.24 -2.89 3.78
N VAL A 77 -12.42 -3.31 5.03
CA VAL A 77 -11.35 -3.76 5.91
C VAL A 77 -11.12 -5.26 5.72
N GLU A 78 -9.87 -5.64 5.52
CA GLU A 78 -9.46 -7.04 5.41
C GLU A 78 -8.89 -7.58 6.71
N ASP A 79 -8.16 -6.73 7.43
CA ASP A 79 -7.45 -7.14 8.63
C ASP A 79 -7.20 -5.95 9.55
N LEU A 80 -6.99 -6.23 10.83
CA LEU A 80 -6.71 -5.25 11.86
C LEU A 80 -5.60 -5.76 12.77
N GLU A 81 -4.56 -4.96 12.94
CA GLU A 81 -3.39 -5.25 13.76
C GLU A 81 -3.24 -4.21 14.87
N GLU A 82 -3.07 -4.65 16.11
CA GLU A 82 -2.72 -3.76 17.21
C GLU A 82 -1.20 -3.50 17.21
N LEU A 83 -0.83 -2.23 17.15
CA LEU A 83 0.57 -1.79 17.15
C LEU A 83 1.10 -1.45 18.55
N GLY A 84 0.26 -1.56 19.56
CA GLY A 84 0.57 -1.16 20.93
C GLY A 84 0.54 0.35 21.17
N GLU A 85 1.06 0.76 22.31
CA GLU A 85 1.09 2.17 22.72
C GLU A 85 2.20 2.94 21.99
N LYS A 86 1.81 4.04 21.34
CA LYS A 86 2.72 4.97 20.67
C LYS A 86 2.39 6.40 21.07
N LEU A 87 3.38 7.28 20.97
CA LEU A 87 3.19 8.70 21.17
C LEU A 87 2.42 9.29 19.99
N SER A 88 1.22 9.81 20.25
CA SER A 88 0.41 10.51 19.25
C SER A 88 0.93 11.92 18.99
N GLN A 89 0.46 12.57 17.92
CA GLN A 89 0.91 13.91 17.51
C GLN A 89 0.73 14.99 18.57
N ASP A 90 -0.21 14.82 19.48
CA ASP A 90 -0.49 15.71 20.62
C ASP A 90 0.36 15.39 21.87
N GLY A 91 1.35 14.50 21.78
CA GLY A 91 2.23 14.11 22.86
C GLY A 91 1.61 13.14 23.88
N VAL A 92 0.44 12.57 23.60
CA VAL A 92 -0.22 11.59 24.47
C VAL A 92 0.04 10.18 23.99
N GLN A 93 0.37 9.26 24.89
CA GLN A 93 0.46 7.84 24.57
C GLN A 93 -0.93 7.25 24.38
N ARG A 94 -1.13 6.56 23.24
CA ARG A 94 -2.37 5.87 22.88
C ARG A 94 -2.07 4.54 22.22
N VAL A 95 -3.02 3.63 22.31
CA VAL A 95 -2.98 2.40 21.52
C VAL A 95 -3.27 2.76 20.07
N HIS A 96 -2.40 2.32 19.19
CA HIS A 96 -2.52 2.47 17.75
C HIS A 96 -2.88 1.13 17.11
N TYR A 97 -3.70 1.21 16.10
CA TYR A 97 -4.10 0.06 15.29
C TYR A 97 -3.80 0.35 13.82
N ARG A 98 -3.39 -0.68 13.10
CA ARG A 98 -3.24 -0.66 11.65
C ARG A 98 -4.39 -1.43 11.03
N ILE A 99 -5.07 -0.77 10.10
CA ILE A 99 -6.21 -1.32 9.39
C ILE A 99 -5.78 -1.58 7.96
N TYR A 100 -5.72 -2.84 7.56
CA TYR A 100 -5.43 -3.25 6.19
C TYR A 100 -6.70 -3.17 5.35
N LEU A 101 -6.58 -2.57 4.19
CA LEU A 101 -7.71 -2.29 3.30
C LEU A 101 -7.62 -3.14 2.03
N ARG A 102 -8.77 -3.43 1.43
CA ARG A 102 -8.85 -4.25 0.22
C ARG A 102 -8.12 -3.66 -0.97
N ASP A 103 -8.19 -2.34 -1.14
CA ASP A 103 -7.45 -1.64 -2.18
C ASP A 103 -7.29 -0.15 -1.85
N THR A 104 -6.46 0.55 -2.63
CA THR A 104 -6.16 1.96 -2.41
C THR A 104 -7.33 2.89 -2.68
N ARG A 105 -8.33 2.49 -3.47
CA ARG A 105 -9.49 3.34 -3.84
C ARG A 105 -10.41 3.61 -2.66
N VAL A 106 -10.43 2.69 -1.68
CA VAL A 106 -11.30 2.81 -0.50
C VAL A 106 -10.69 3.64 0.64
N VAL A 107 -9.40 3.95 0.60
CA VAL A 107 -8.69 4.70 1.66
C VAL A 107 -9.44 5.97 2.04
N ARG A 108 -9.86 6.77 1.06
CA ARG A 108 -10.51 8.05 1.30
C ARG A 108 -11.88 7.90 1.99
N SER A 109 -12.69 6.93 1.58
CA SER A 109 -14.01 6.68 2.19
C SER A 109 -13.89 6.11 3.59
N VAL A 110 -12.96 5.19 3.81
CA VAL A 110 -12.67 4.61 5.12
C VAL A 110 -12.15 5.68 6.08
N ARG A 111 -11.17 6.50 5.65
CA ARG A 111 -10.68 7.64 6.44
C ARG A 111 -11.82 8.54 6.92
N LYS A 112 -12.72 8.93 5.99
CA LYS A 112 -13.85 9.79 6.32
C LYS A 112 -14.75 9.16 7.39
N ARG A 113 -15.16 7.91 7.21
CA ARG A 113 -16.02 7.18 8.16
C ARG A 113 -15.38 7.02 9.53
N LEU A 114 -14.09 6.67 9.58
CA LEU A 114 -13.35 6.55 10.83
C LEU A 114 -13.26 7.88 11.57
N SER A 115 -12.94 8.97 10.85
CA SER A 115 -12.87 10.31 11.46
C SER A 115 -14.25 10.77 11.98
N GLU A 116 -15.33 10.51 11.25
CA GLU A 116 -16.70 10.81 11.68
C GLU A 116 -17.11 9.98 12.90
N SER A 117 -16.51 8.81 13.08
CA SER A 117 -16.74 7.94 14.25
C SER A 117 -15.82 8.28 15.44
N GLY A 118 -15.01 9.34 15.34
CA GLY A 118 -14.17 9.82 16.44
C GLY A 118 -12.77 9.24 16.50
N TRP A 119 -12.35 8.46 15.49
CA TRP A 119 -10.96 7.99 15.39
C TRP A 119 -10.04 9.04 14.81
N THR A 120 -8.86 9.18 15.37
CA THR A 120 -7.75 9.87 14.70
C THR A 120 -7.16 8.95 13.65
N VAL A 121 -7.20 9.37 12.39
CA VAL A 121 -6.66 8.59 11.28
C VAL A 121 -5.37 9.23 10.81
N THR A 122 -4.29 8.47 10.86
CA THR A 122 -2.96 8.87 10.38
C THR A 122 -2.58 8.05 9.16
N SER A 123 -1.58 8.53 8.43
CA SER A 123 -1.01 7.82 7.28
C SER A 123 -1.94 7.63 6.07
N ALA A 124 -3.16 8.16 6.10
CA ALA A 124 -4.13 8.03 5.01
C ALA A 124 -3.89 9.02 3.86
N ASP A 125 -3.05 10.00 4.04
CA ASP A 125 -2.65 11.05 3.09
C ASP A 125 -1.32 10.76 2.40
N ILE A 126 -0.60 9.74 2.85
CA ILE A 126 0.63 9.30 2.19
C ILE A 126 0.25 8.46 0.98
N LEU A 127 0.72 8.85 -0.20
CA LEU A 127 0.52 8.06 -1.41
C LEU A 127 1.10 6.65 -1.23
N PHE A 128 0.42 5.64 -1.73
CA PHE A 128 0.78 4.25 -1.52
C PHE A 128 2.19 3.92 -2.04
N VAL A 129 2.61 4.55 -3.14
CA VAL A 129 3.99 4.46 -3.65
C VAL A 129 5.01 5.05 -2.66
N GLN A 130 4.71 6.23 -2.12
CA GLN A 130 5.59 6.87 -1.12
C GLN A 130 5.68 6.03 0.15
N ARG A 131 4.57 5.39 0.55
CA ARG A 131 4.54 4.47 1.66
C ARG A 131 5.48 3.28 1.43
N LEU A 132 5.44 2.65 0.26
CA LEU A 132 6.38 1.59 -0.08
C LEU A 132 7.83 2.04 0.08
N MET A 133 8.15 3.23 -0.45
CA MET A 133 9.51 3.75 -0.35
C MET A 133 9.95 3.98 1.10
N LEU A 134 9.04 4.48 1.94
CA LEU A 134 9.31 4.70 3.36
C LEU A 134 9.43 3.38 4.14
N ASP A 135 8.53 2.45 3.93
CA ASP A 135 8.47 1.18 4.66
C ASP A 135 9.66 0.27 4.34
N LEU A 136 10.23 0.39 3.14
CA LEU A 136 11.38 -0.37 2.69
C LEU A 136 12.69 0.44 2.69
N ASP A 137 12.67 1.67 3.20
CA ASP A 137 13.80 2.60 3.18
C ASP A 137 14.44 2.76 1.79
N LEU A 138 13.57 2.84 0.76
CA LEU A 138 14.00 2.94 -0.63
C LEU A 138 14.37 4.36 -1.00
N GLY A 139 15.60 4.54 -1.46
CA GLY A 139 16.02 5.75 -2.18
C GLY A 139 15.60 5.73 -3.65
N PRO A 140 15.97 6.76 -4.41
CA PRO A 140 15.68 6.82 -5.85
C PRO A 140 16.44 5.77 -6.66
N HIS A 141 17.52 5.23 -6.13
CA HIS A 141 18.33 4.18 -6.77
C HIS A 141 18.05 2.86 -6.08
N ILE A 142 17.66 1.89 -6.86
CA ILE A 142 17.29 0.56 -6.38
C ILE A 142 18.01 -0.53 -7.17
N GLU A 143 18.15 -1.67 -6.56
CA GLU A 143 18.45 -2.92 -7.21
C GLU A 143 17.19 -3.79 -7.20
N ALA A 144 16.76 -4.23 -8.37
CA ALA A 144 15.55 -5.01 -8.49
C ALA A 144 15.83 -6.35 -9.13
N ARG A 145 15.18 -7.39 -8.58
CA ARG A 145 15.15 -8.74 -9.14
C ARG A 145 13.72 -9.12 -9.46
N GLY A 146 13.54 -9.93 -10.49
CA GLY A 146 12.21 -10.37 -10.81
C GLY A 146 12.12 -11.20 -12.07
N GLU A 147 10.89 -11.43 -12.50
CA GLU A 147 10.59 -12.10 -13.75
C GLU A 147 10.35 -11.06 -14.85
N VAL A 148 10.99 -11.28 -16.00
CA VAL A 148 10.75 -10.47 -17.19
C VAL A 148 9.48 -10.97 -17.86
N LEU A 149 8.43 -10.15 -17.83
CA LEU A 149 7.18 -10.43 -18.53
C LEU A 149 7.26 -10.07 -20.02
N TRP A 150 8.01 -9.01 -20.32
CA TRP A 150 8.22 -8.52 -21.67
C TRP A 150 9.49 -7.69 -21.77
N ALA A 151 10.23 -7.91 -22.88
CA ALA A 151 11.37 -7.08 -23.27
C ALA A 151 11.22 -6.71 -24.74
N GLY A 152 11.21 -5.41 -25.07
CA GLY A 152 11.08 -4.90 -26.44
C GLY A 152 10.42 -3.53 -26.49
N GLU A 153 10.28 -2.98 -27.71
CA GLU A 153 9.72 -1.63 -27.90
C GLU A 153 8.20 -1.54 -27.67
N ARG A 154 7.47 -2.62 -27.96
CA ARG A 154 6.01 -2.65 -27.75
C ARG A 154 5.58 -3.99 -27.15
N ALA A 155 4.93 -3.91 -26.01
CA ALA A 155 4.32 -5.09 -25.41
C ALA A 155 3.16 -5.61 -26.29
N PRO A 156 3.07 -6.92 -26.56
CA PRO A 156 1.93 -7.55 -27.23
C PRO A 156 0.62 -7.26 -26.50
N LYS A 157 -0.51 -7.41 -27.22
CA LYS A 157 -1.84 -7.21 -26.63
C LYS A 157 -2.07 -8.14 -25.44
N GLU A 158 -1.59 -9.38 -25.52
CA GLU A 158 -1.71 -10.37 -24.44
C GLU A 158 -1.03 -9.91 -23.16
N VAL A 159 0.18 -9.35 -23.27
CA VAL A 159 0.90 -8.79 -22.11
C VAL A 159 0.19 -7.55 -21.59
N LYS A 160 -0.28 -6.65 -22.48
CA LYS A 160 -1.07 -5.48 -22.08
C LYS A 160 -2.38 -5.87 -21.40
N ASN A 161 -3.07 -6.87 -21.91
CA ASN A 161 -4.30 -7.37 -21.30
C ASN A 161 -4.02 -8.01 -19.93
N LYS A 162 -2.94 -8.79 -19.80
CA LYS A 162 -2.50 -9.31 -18.51
C LYS A 162 -2.21 -8.17 -17.53
N LEU A 163 -1.54 -7.09 -17.97
CA LEU A 163 -1.29 -5.91 -17.16
C LEU A 163 -2.58 -5.21 -16.70
N THR A 164 -3.70 -5.40 -17.37
CA THR A 164 -4.96 -4.73 -17.05
C THR A 164 -5.98 -5.61 -16.34
N THR A 165 -5.91 -6.92 -16.49
CA THR A 165 -6.96 -7.86 -16.04
C THR A 165 -6.46 -8.99 -15.16
N ASP A 166 -5.16 -9.27 -15.14
CA ASP A 166 -4.65 -10.49 -14.54
C ASP A 166 -3.73 -10.22 -13.35
N SER A 167 -4.07 -10.82 -12.22
CA SER A 167 -3.28 -10.82 -10.99
C SER A 167 -1.97 -11.60 -11.09
N VAL A 168 -1.79 -12.37 -12.16
CA VAL A 168 -0.60 -13.22 -12.40
C VAL A 168 0.66 -12.39 -12.64
N ILE A 169 0.49 -11.09 -12.82
CA ILE A 169 1.59 -10.20 -13.11
C ILE A 169 2.48 -10.05 -11.89
N ALA A 170 3.66 -10.57 -12.00
CA ALA A 170 4.79 -10.33 -11.10
C ALA A 170 4.64 -10.88 -9.67
N LYS A 171 4.19 -12.11 -9.51
CA LYS A 171 4.30 -12.84 -8.24
C LYS A 171 5.72 -12.89 -7.65
N GLU A 172 6.74 -12.50 -8.41
CA GLU A 172 8.14 -12.75 -8.07
C GLU A 172 9.04 -11.52 -8.23
N ARG A 173 8.50 -10.32 -8.27
CA ARG A 173 9.36 -9.14 -8.26
C ARG A 173 9.63 -8.72 -6.83
N ILE A 174 10.86 -8.92 -6.41
CA ILE A 174 11.38 -8.49 -5.12
C ILE A 174 12.16 -7.21 -5.38
N LEU A 175 11.82 -6.15 -4.66
CA LEU A 175 12.71 -5.02 -4.48
C LEU A 175 13.68 -5.40 -3.38
N GLU A 176 14.95 -5.59 -3.71
CA GLU A 176 16.01 -5.71 -2.73
C GLU A 176 16.75 -4.37 -2.64
N VAL A 177 16.86 -3.85 -1.43
CA VAL A 177 17.55 -2.60 -1.09
C VAL A 177 18.95 -2.91 -0.63
#